data_2cc74620fea2e180baae7b5856a25635
#
_entry.id   2cc74620fea2e180baae7b5856a25635
#
_cell.length_a   1.000
_cell.length_b   1.000
_cell.length_c   1.000
_cell.angle_alpha   90.00
_cell.angle_beta   90.00
_cell.angle_gamma   90.00
#
_symmetry.space_group_name_H-M   'P 1'
#
loop_
_entity.id
_entity.type
_entity.pdbx_description
1 polymer ?
#
loop_
_entity_poly.entity_id
_entity_poly.type
_entity_poly.pdbx_seq_one_letter_code
_entity_poly.pdbx_strand_id
1 'polypeptide(L)'
;MRKLKTYQPTRFMADGSHYNEELAELAVAFIGCLKHTKGEWYGQNFELIDWQEQIIRDLFGIVKPNGYRQFNTAYVEIAKKQGKSELAAAVALLLTCGDMEYGGEVYGCASDRQQASIVFDVACGMVEQCPALKSRIKPVLSQKRLIYKPLGSFYQVLSAEAYTKHGLNVHAVVFDELHAQPNRQLYDVMTHGSGDARKQPLYFLITTAGNDTNSICYEVHQKAQDILNGRKVDPTFYPVIYGAAENDDWTSHEVWAKANPSLGITVDVEKLEAACESACLLYTSPLSGMWNEPGGG
;
A
#
# COMPACT_ATOMS: atom_id res chain seq x y z
N MET A 1 0.14 21.04 2.50
CA MET A 1 0.31 19.71 1.86
C MET A 1 0.35 19.83 0.35
N ARG A 2 1.10 18.97 -0.33
CA ARG A 2 1.17 18.95 -1.79
C ARG A 2 -0.04 18.18 -2.32
N LYS A 3 -1.06 18.89 -2.84
CA LYS A 3 -2.28 18.31 -3.39
C LYS A 3 -2.12 18.04 -4.89
N LEU A 4 -2.81 17.02 -5.39
CA LEU A 4 -2.90 16.73 -6.81
C LEU A 4 -3.59 17.91 -7.52
N LYS A 5 -2.86 18.60 -8.41
CA LYS A 5 -3.37 19.79 -9.10
C LYS A 5 -4.32 19.44 -10.24
N THR A 6 -3.99 18.38 -10.97
CA THR A 6 -4.78 17.90 -12.11
C THR A 6 -4.59 16.40 -12.19
N TYR A 7 -5.68 15.64 -12.09
CA TYR A 7 -5.66 14.20 -12.26
C TYR A 7 -5.52 13.85 -13.75
N GLN A 8 -4.67 12.88 -14.02
CA GLN A 8 -4.56 12.21 -15.31
C GLN A 8 -4.60 10.70 -15.07
N PRO A 9 -5.47 9.96 -15.76
CA PRO A 9 -5.50 8.50 -15.63
C PRO A 9 -4.14 7.88 -15.94
N THR A 10 -3.80 6.83 -15.21
CA THR A 10 -2.57 6.09 -15.45
C THR A 10 -2.51 5.57 -16.88
N ARG A 11 -1.29 5.50 -17.45
CA ARG A 11 -1.04 4.88 -18.77
C ARG A 11 -1.40 3.39 -18.85
N PHE A 12 -1.69 2.77 -17.70
CA PHE A 12 -2.09 1.36 -17.61
C PHE A 12 -3.60 1.17 -17.70
N MET A 13 -4.37 2.22 -17.95
CA MET A 13 -5.78 2.09 -18.28
C MET A 13 -5.91 1.32 -19.60
N ALA A 14 -6.65 0.21 -19.56
CA ALA A 14 -6.83 -0.69 -20.70
C ALA A 14 -7.81 -0.11 -21.73
N ASP A 15 -7.67 -0.54 -22.97
CA ASP A 15 -8.64 -0.22 -24.02
C ASP A 15 -10.04 -0.68 -23.60
N GLY A 16 -11.02 0.22 -23.74
CA GLY A 16 -12.41 -0.01 -23.32
C GLY A 16 -12.69 0.28 -21.85
N SER A 17 -11.68 0.42 -20.99
CA SER A 17 -11.87 0.98 -19.65
C SER A 17 -12.02 2.50 -19.72
N HIS A 18 -12.64 3.08 -18.72
CA HIS A 18 -12.81 4.53 -18.63
C HIS A 18 -12.69 5.00 -17.18
N TYR A 19 -12.38 6.28 -17.02
CA TYR A 19 -12.36 6.92 -15.71
C TYR A 19 -13.77 7.36 -15.32
N ASN A 20 -14.23 6.87 -14.17
CA ASN A 20 -15.47 7.28 -13.53
C ASN A 20 -15.12 8.21 -12.37
N GLU A 21 -15.32 9.53 -12.60
CA GLU A 21 -14.99 10.57 -11.63
C GLU A 21 -15.81 10.43 -10.34
N GLU A 22 -17.08 10.04 -10.43
CA GLU A 22 -17.94 9.89 -9.26
C GLU A 22 -17.43 8.82 -8.29
N LEU A 23 -17.03 7.67 -8.80
CA LEU A 23 -16.45 6.60 -7.98
C LEU A 23 -15.11 7.02 -7.38
N ALA A 24 -14.28 7.71 -8.14
CA ALA A 24 -13.01 8.23 -7.64
C ALA A 24 -13.21 9.27 -6.53
N GLU A 25 -14.12 10.22 -6.72
CA GLU A 25 -14.46 11.23 -5.72
C GLU A 25 -15.05 10.61 -4.44
N LEU A 26 -15.90 9.58 -4.56
CA LEU A 26 -16.41 8.85 -3.40
C LEU A 26 -15.27 8.21 -2.59
N ALA A 27 -14.29 7.61 -3.26
CA ALA A 27 -13.14 7.00 -2.58
C ALA A 27 -12.26 8.07 -1.89
N VAL A 28 -11.95 9.16 -2.57
CA VAL A 28 -11.17 10.29 -2.02
C VAL A 28 -11.92 10.93 -0.85
N ALA A 29 -13.22 11.21 -1.00
CA ALA A 29 -14.04 11.81 0.04
C ALA A 29 -14.17 10.89 1.27
N PHE A 30 -14.31 9.57 1.06
CA PHE A 30 -14.33 8.61 2.17
C PHE A 30 -13.05 8.70 3.00
N ILE A 31 -11.88 8.67 2.35
CA ILE A 31 -10.59 8.80 3.04
C ILE A 31 -10.47 10.16 3.72
N GLY A 32 -10.90 11.24 3.07
CA GLY A 32 -10.95 12.59 3.64
C GLY A 32 -11.81 12.74 4.90
N CYS A 33 -12.75 11.84 5.14
CA CYS A 33 -13.54 11.78 6.38
C CYS A 33 -12.79 11.10 7.54
N LEU A 34 -11.72 10.36 7.25
CA LEU A 34 -10.88 9.75 8.27
C LEU A 34 -9.95 10.79 8.88
N LYS A 35 -9.32 10.43 10.00
CA LYS A 35 -8.37 11.30 10.68
C LYS A 35 -7.06 10.58 10.93
N HIS A 36 -5.98 11.34 10.88
CA HIS A 36 -4.67 10.84 11.28
C HIS A 36 -4.66 10.39 12.74
N THR A 37 -3.97 9.29 13.01
CA THR A 37 -3.98 8.64 14.33
C THR A 37 -2.72 8.87 15.15
N LYS A 38 -1.66 9.44 14.56
CA LYS A 38 -0.34 9.57 15.19
C LYS A 38 0.37 10.86 14.79
N GLY A 39 1.36 11.21 15.61
CA GLY A 39 2.31 12.29 15.33
C GLY A 39 1.67 13.68 15.32
N GLU A 40 2.31 14.60 14.61
CA GLU A 40 1.88 15.99 14.46
C GLU A 40 0.54 16.18 13.75
N TRP A 41 0.13 15.16 12.96
CA TRP A 41 -1.12 15.14 12.21
C TRP A 41 -2.30 14.62 13.02
N TYR A 42 -2.09 14.12 14.25
CA TYR A 42 -3.14 13.51 15.07
C TYR A 42 -4.42 14.37 15.12
N GLY A 43 -5.55 13.76 14.81
CA GLY A 43 -6.88 14.40 14.82
C GLY A 43 -7.20 15.28 13.61
N GLN A 44 -6.24 15.56 12.74
CA GLN A 44 -6.49 16.26 11.47
C GLN A 44 -7.11 15.30 10.45
N ASN A 45 -7.91 15.83 9.52
CA ASN A 45 -8.47 15.04 8.45
C ASN A 45 -7.34 14.43 7.59
N PHE A 46 -7.56 13.19 7.14
CA PHE A 46 -6.61 12.52 6.25
C PHE A 46 -6.74 13.08 4.83
N GLU A 47 -6.12 14.23 4.62
CA GLU A 47 -6.00 14.80 3.28
C GLU A 47 -4.94 14.03 2.49
N LEU A 48 -5.37 13.33 1.43
CA LEU A 48 -4.45 12.64 0.53
C LEU A 48 -3.48 13.64 -0.10
N ILE A 49 -2.20 13.31 -0.11
CA ILE A 49 -1.20 14.04 -0.89
C ILE A 49 -1.17 13.51 -2.33
N ASP A 50 -0.52 14.25 -3.23
CA ASP A 50 -0.57 14.04 -4.68
C ASP A 50 -0.42 12.57 -5.14
N TRP A 51 0.63 11.87 -4.68
CA TRP A 51 0.88 10.49 -5.08
C TRP A 51 -0.16 9.50 -4.50
N GLN A 52 -0.66 9.77 -3.29
CA GLN A 52 -1.70 8.95 -2.66
C GLN A 52 -3.03 9.11 -3.39
N GLU A 53 -3.40 10.36 -3.69
CA GLU A 53 -4.63 10.68 -4.40
C GLU A 53 -4.62 10.09 -5.81
N GLN A 54 -3.48 10.15 -6.52
CA GLN A 54 -3.32 9.51 -7.83
C GLN A 54 -3.62 8.01 -7.77
N ILE A 55 -3.03 7.30 -6.81
CA ILE A 55 -3.26 5.85 -6.62
C ILE A 55 -4.73 5.55 -6.32
N ILE A 56 -5.34 6.31 -5.41
CA ILE A 56 -6.75 6.08 -5.03
C ILE A 56 -7.68 6.35 -6.21
N ARG A 57 -7.48 7.43 -6.97
CA ARG A 57 -8.27 7.74 -8.16
C ARG A 57 -8.13 6.69 -9.25
N ASP A 58 -6.92 6.22 -9.50
CA ASP A 58 -6.69 5.16 -10.49
C ASP A 58 -7.34 3.84 -10.08
N LEU A 59 -7.18 3.41 -8.82
CA LEU A 59 -7.70 2.12 -8.35
C LEU A 59 -9.23 2.07 -8.26
N PHE A 60 -9.86 3.16 -7.82
CA PHE A 60 -11.30 3.17 -7.56
C PHE A 60 -12.10 3.86 -8.67
N GLY A 61 -11.46 4.70 -9.49
CA GLY A 61 -12.12 5.42 -10.58
C GLY A 61 -11.99 4.76 -11.94
N ILE A 62 -10.94 3.97 -12.22
CA ILE A 62 -10.81 3.31 -13.52
C ILE A 62 -11.60 2.00 -13.53
N VAL A 63 -12.63 1.96 -14.37
CA VAL A 63 -13.56 0.85 -14.46
C VAL A 63 -13.64 0.25 -15.87
N LYS A 64 -13.92 -1.03 -15.92
CA LYS A 64 -14.22 -1.78 -17.15
C LYS A 64 -15.61 -1.42 -17.68
N PRO A 65 -15.97 -1.78 -18.92
CA PRO A 65 -17.30 -1.53 -19.49
C PRO A 65 -18.47 -2.06 -18.65
N ASN A 66 -18.22 -3.10 -17.84
CA ASN A 66 -19.21 -3.67 -16.93
C ASN A 66 -19.37 -2.94 -15.60
N GLY A 67 -18.67 -1.81 -15.42
CA GLY A 67 -18.73 -0.98 -14.21
C GLY A 67 -17.86 -1.46 -13.04
N TYR A 68 -17.20 -2.62 -13.15
CA TYR A 68 -16.28 -3.09 -12.11
C TYR A 68 -14.89 -2.51 -12.29
N ARG A 69 -14.14 -2.36 -11.16
CA ARG A 69 -12.77 -1.84 -11.21
C ARG A 69 -11.89 -2.63 -12.18
N GLN A 70 -10.99 -1.93 -12.86
CA GLN A 70 -10.05 -2.55 -13.78
C GLN A 70 -8.98 -3.32 -13.03
N PHE A 71 -8.38 -2.71 -12.01
CA PHE A 71 -7.25 -3.26 -11.28
C PHE A 71 -7.71 -4.15 -10.13
N ASN A 72 -7.21 -5.38 -10.10
CA ASN A 72 -7.41 -6.30 -8.98
C ASN A 72 -6.16 -6.47 -8.11
N THR A 73 -5.00 -6.03 -8.60
CA THR A 73 -3.74 -6.04 -7.85
C THR A 73 -3.08 -4.69 -7.98
N ALA A 74 -2.75 -4.07 -6.87
CA ALA A 74 -1.93 -2.87 -6.80
C ALA A 74 -0.63 -3.18 -6.05
N TYR A 75 0.51 -2.91 -6.68
CA TYR A 75 1.83 -3.01 -6.06
C TYR A 75 2.42 -1.62 -5.89
N VAL A 76 2.61 -1.21 -4.64
CA VAL A 76 3.15 0.11 -4.28
C VAL A 76 4.45 -0.09 -3.50
N GLU A 77 5.57 0.10 -4.18
CA GLU A 77 6.88 0.07 -3.55
C GLU A 77 7.36 1.50 -3.32
N ILE A 78 7.64 1.82 -2.06
CA ILE A 78 7.97 3.18 -1.63
C ILE A 78 8.81 3.15 -0.36
N ALA A 79 9.72 4.09 -0.19
CA ALA A 79 10.63 4.18 0.95
C ALA A 79 9.89 4.23 2.31
N LYS A 80 10.64 4.08 3.40
CA LYS A 80 10.12 4.25 4.77
C LYS A 80 9.66 5.70 5.02
N LYS A 81 8.78 5.89 6.02
CA LYS A 81 8.27 7.20 6.47
C LYS A 81 7.43 7.98 5.45
N GLN A 82 6.86 7.30 4.46
CA GLN A 82 5.97 7.89 3.45
C GLN A 82 4.47 7.84 3.83
N GLY A 83 4.12 7.41 5.04
CA GLY A 83 2.72 7.30 5.47
C GLY A 83 2.02 6.00 5.02
N LYS A 84 2.78 4.94 4.67
CA LYS A 84 2.25 3.65 4.16
C LYS A 84 1.15 3.05 5.04
N SER A 85 1.40 2.90 6.33
CA SER A 85 0.48 2.19 7.24
C SER A 85 -0.83 2.94 7.44
N GLU A 86 -0.83 4.28 7.43
CA GLU A 86 -2.06 5.07 7.47
C GLU A 86 -2.85 4.94 6.17
N LEU A 87 -2.18 4.99 5.01
CA LEU A 87 -2.82 4.75 3.72
C LEU A 87 -3.39 3.34 3.63
N ALA A 88 -2.63 2.32 4.08
CA ALA A 88 -3.07 0.93 4.11
C ALA A 88 -4.33 0.74 4.98
N ALA A 89 -4.38 1.38 6.15
CA ALA A 89 -5.54 1.35 7.03
C ALA A 89 -6.77 2.05 6.40
N ALA A 90 -6.56 3.20 5.77
CA ALA A 90 -7.61 3.93 5.07
C ALA A 90 -8.19 3.12 3.90
N VAL A 91 -7.33 2.46 3.11
CA VAL A 91 -7.75 1.56 2.02
C VAL A 91 -8.51 0.36 2.56
N ALA A 92 -8.05 -0.26 3.66
CA ALA A 92 -8.77 -1.38 4.30
C ALA A 92 -10.17 -0.97 4.77
N LEU A 93 -10.33 0.22 5.36
CA LEU A 93 -11.62 0.75 5.77
C LEU A 93 -12.51 1.10 4.56
N LEU A 94 -11.95 1.70 3.51
CA LEU A 94 -12.67 1.98 2.26
C LEU A 94 -13.23 0.69 1.64
N LEU A 95 -12.41 -0.35 1.51
CA LEU A 95 -12.81 -1.65 0.98
C LEU A 95 -13.86 -2.36 1.87
N THR A 96 -13.82 -2.11 3.18
CA THR A 96 -14.77 -2.70 4.12
C THR A 96 -16.11 -1.98 4.13
N CYS A 97 -16.11 -0.65 4.03
CA CYS A 97 -17.28 0.18 4.30
C CYS A 97 -17.82 0.89 3.05
N GLY A 98 -16.94 1.26 2.10
CA GLY A 98 -17.25 2.13 0.96
C GLY A 98 -17.39 1.40 -0.37
N ASP A 99 -16.87 0.19 -0.50
CA ASP A 99 -16.84 -0.57 -1.77
C ASP A 99 -18.16 -1.29 -2.10
N MET A 100 -19.20 -1.09 -1.28
CA MET A 100 -20.58 -1.61 -1.43
C MET A 100 -20.66 -3.13 -1.63
N GLU A 101 -19.65 -3.89 -1.17
CA GLU A 101 -19.63 -5.35 -1.26
C GLU A 101 -20.27 -6.00 -0.05
N TYR A 102 -21.45 -6.63 -0.22
CA TYR A 102 -22.15 -7.34 0.85
C TYR A 102 -21.38 -8.57 1.32
N GLY A 103 -21.22 -8.70 2.64
CA GLY A 103 -20.45 -9.77 3.23
C GLY A 103 -18.98 -9.77 2.78
N GLY A 104 -18.44 -8.62 2.41
CA GLY A 104 -17.05 -8.45 1.97
C GLY A 104 -16.06 -8.84 3.08
N GLU A 105 -15.14 -9.76 2.77
CA GLU A 105 -14.07 -10.17 3.66
C GLU A 105 -12.79 -9.44 3.27
N VAL A 106 -12.37 -8.47 4.10
CA VAL A 106 -11.14 -7.71 3.91
C VAL A 106 -10.10 -8.17 4.92
N TYR A 107 -8.92 -8.53 4.44
CA TYR A 107 -7.86 -9.07 5.31
C TYR A 107 -6.61 -8.19 5.29
N GLY A 108 -6.11 -7.89 6.49
CA GLY A 108 -4.79 -7.29 6.67
C GLY A 108 -3.76 -8.39 6.91
N CYS A 109 -2.75 -8.47 6.06
CA CYS A 109 -1.71 -9.49 6.12
C CYS A 109 -0.34 -8.86 6.32
N ALA A 110 0.46 -9.42 7.23
CA ALA A 110 1.86 -9.05 7.41
C ALA A 110 2.66 -10.29 7.82
N SER A 111 3.98 -10.16 7.92
CA SER A 111 4.90 -11.25 8.26
C SER A 111 4.58 -11.94 9.58
N ASP A 112 4.15 -11.15 10.56
CA ASP A 112 3.78 -11.64 11.88
C ASP A 112 2.56 -10.86 12.43
N ARG A 113 2.01 -11.38 13.52
CA ARG A 113 0.81 -10.81 14.16
C ARG A 113 1.05 -9.42 14.74
N GLN A 114 2.25 -9.08 15.13
CA GLN A 114 2.59 -7.77 15.71
C GLN A 114 2.62 -6.71 14.61
N GLN A 115 3.26 -6.99 13.48
CA GLN A 115 3.29 -6.10 12.32
C GLN A 115 1.89 -5.88 11.75
N ALA A 116 1.11 -6.95 11.58
CA ALA A 116 -0.28 -6.85 11.12
C ALA A 116 -1.16 -6.02 12.07
N SER A 117 -0.80 -5.94 13.36
CA SER A 117 -1.51 -5.12 14.35
C SER A 117 -1.32 -3.63 14.12
N ILE A 118 -0.21 -3.22 13.54
CA ILE A 118 0.10 -1.78 13.34
C ILE A 118 -0.97 -1.12 12.46
N VAL A 119 -1.30 -1.74 11.33
CA VAL A 119 -2.34 -1.23 10.42
C VAL A 119 -3.73 -1.34 11.05
N PHE A 120 -3.99 -2.43 11.78
CA PHE A 120 -5.26 -2.63 12.48
C PHE A 120 -5.50 -1.57 13.58
N ASP A 121 -4.48 -1.25 14.37
CA ASP A 121 -4.58 -0.26 15.44
C ASP A 121 -4.80 1.15 14.86
N VAL A 122 -4.17 1.45 13.71
CA VAL A 122 -4.43 2.68 12.95
C VAL A 122 -5.87 2.71 12.48
N ALA A 123 -6.38 1.62 11.88
CA ALA A 123 -7.78 1.53 11.44
C ALA A 123 -8.76 1.71 12.61
N CYS A 124 -8.49 1.11 13.77
CA CYS A 124 -9.27 1.32 15.00
C CYS A 124 -9.27 2.80 15.41
N GLY A 125 -8.11 3.44 15.40
CA GLY A 125 -7.99 4.87 15.72
C GLY A 125 -8.77 5.77 14.76
N MET A 126 -8.74 5.48 13.47
CA MET A 126 -9.54 6.18 12.45
C MET A 126 -11.04 6.00 12.69
N VAL A 127 -11.49 4.79 12.98
CA VAL A 127 -12.89 4.50 13.32
C VAL A 127 -13.33 5.25 14.56
N GLU A 128 -12.51 5.25 15.61
CA GLU A 128 -12.82 5.91 16.89
C GLU A 128 -13.00 7.43 16.71
N GLN A 129 -12.21 8.05 15.84
CA GLN A 129 -12.24 9.48 15.56
C GLN A 129 -13.30 9.88 14.50
N CYS A 130 -13.98 8.93 13.84
CA CYS A 130 -15.02 9.18 12.85
C CYS A 130 -16.40 8.76 13.39
N PRO A 131 -17.25 9.69 13.87
CA PRO A 131 -18.55 9.35 14.49
C PRO A 131 -19.46 8.50 13.57
N ALA A 132 -19.42 8.75 12.26
CA ALA A 132 -20.18 8.01 11.28
C ALA A 132 -19.77 6.54 11.18
N LEU A 133 -18.48 6.23 11.25
CA LEU A 133 -17.97 4.85 11.27
C LEU A 133 -18.12 4.22 12.64
N LYS A 134 -17.83 4.94 13.71
CA LYS A 134 -17.94 4.47 15.10
C LYS A 134 -19.35 3.93 15.42
N SER A 135 -20.39 4.59 14.91
CA SER A 135 -21.77 4.13 15.11
C SER A 135 -22.16 2.86 14.33
N ARG A 136 -21.45 2.56 13.24
CA ARG A 136 -21.76 1.47 12.31
C ARG A 136 -20.80 0.28 12.41
N ILE A 137 -19.60 0.48 12.94
CA ILE A 137 -18.57 -0.56 13.08
C ILE A 137 -18.62 -1.14 14.49
N LYS A 138 -18.61 -2.48 14.58
CA LYS A 138 -18.42 -3.22 15.83
C LYS A 138 -17.00 -3.75 15.89
N PRO A 139 -16.13 -3.21 16.77
CA PRO A 139 -14.80 -3.79 16.97
C PRO A 139 -14.87 -5.08 17.81
N VAL A 140 -14.10 -6.09 17.40
CA VAL A 140 -13.87 -7.33 18.14
C VAL A 140 -12.36 -7.46 18.31
N LEU A 141 -11.83 -6.75 19.32
CA LEU A 141 -10.38 -6.56 19.50
C LEU A 141 -9.62 -7.87 19.76
N SER A 142 -10.25 -8.83 20.45
CA SER A 142 -9.66 -10.17 20.70
C SER A 142 -9.36 -10.94 19.41
N GLN A 143 -10.13 -10.69 18.35
CA GLN A 143 -9.97 -11.29 17.02
C GLN A 143 -9.26 -10.35 16.03
N LYS A 144 -8.90 -9.14 16.44
CA LYS A 144 -8.44 -8.05 15.56
C LYS A 144 -9.35 -7.88 14.34
N ARG A 145 -10.64 -7.69 14.60
CA ARG A 145 -11.69 -7.64 13.59
C ARG A 145 -12.58 -6.40 13.79
N LEU A 146 -12.84 -5.68 12.69
CA LEU A 146 -13.80 -4.59 12.62
C LEU A 146 -14.96 -5.04 11.72
N ILE A 147 -16.19 -5.09 12.27
CA ILE A 147 -17.38 -5.55 11.55
C ILE A 147 -18.22 -4.33 11.16
N TYR A 148 -18.41 -4.09 9.88
CA TYR A 148 -19.28 -3.04 9.36
C TYR A 148 -20.70 -3.60 9.19
N LYS A 149 -21.59 -3.25 10.11
CA LYS A 149 -22.93 -3.83 10.21
C LYS A 149 -23.81 -3.62 8.97
N PRO A 150 -23.80 -2.44 8.29
CA PRO A 150 -24.71 -2.20 7.17
C PRO A 150 -24.56 -3.17 5.99
N LEU A 151 -23.32 -3.62 5.71
CA LEU A 151 -23.03 -4.55 4.62
C LEU A 151 -22.75 -5.98 5.13
N GLY A 152 -22.63 -6.19 6.43
CA GLY A 152 -22.15 -7.47 7.00
C GLY A 152 -20.69 -7.77 6.65
N SER A 153 -19.97 -6.80 6.13
CA SER A 153 -18.55 -6.90 5.75
C SER A 153 -17.64 -6.74 6.97
N PHE A 154 -16.40 -7.15 6.84
CA PHE A 154 -15.43 -6.97 7.93
C PHE A 154 -14.00 -6.78 7.43
N TYR A 155 -13.20 -6.11 8.25
CA TYR A 155 -11.74 -6.09 8.17
C TYR A 155 -11.16 -6.92 9.30
N GLN A 156 -10.28 -7.85 8.99
CA GLN A 156 -9.64 -8.74 9.98
C GLN A 156 -8.16 -8.95 9.67
N VAL A 157 -7.36 -8.97 10.73
CA VAL A 157 -5.93 -9.30 10.63
C VAL A 157 -5.71 -10.81 10.59
N LEU A 158 -4.87 -11.24 9.63
CA LEU A 158 -4.34 -12.60 9.55
C LEU A 158 -2.81 -12.58 9.67
N SER A 159 -2.27 -13.49 10.46
CA SER A 159 -0.82 -13.75 10.48
C SER A 159 -0.47 -14.93 9.59
N ALA A 160 0.83 -15.06 9.28
CA ALA A 160 1.35 -16.17 8.48
C ALA A 160 1.00 -17.57 9.04
N GLU A 161 0.69 -17.70 10.33
CA GLU A 161 0.27 -18.96 10.94
C GLU A 161 -1.21 -19.30 10.69
N ALA A 162 -2.01 -18.31 10.26
CA ALA A 162 -3.47 -18.47 10.11
C ALA A 162 -3.90 -18.94 8.69
N TYR A 163 -2.96 -19.12 7.77
CA TYR A 163 -3.25 -19.46 6.35
C TYR A 163 -3.83 -20.87 6.15
N THR A 164 -3.82 -21.72 7.17
CA THR A 164 -4.40 -23.07 7.09
C THR A 164 -5.93 -23.11 7.02
N LYS A 165 -6.59 -21.95 7.11
CA LYS A 165 -8.05 -21.85 7.02
C LYS A 165 -8.49 -21.83 5.56
N HIS A 166 -8.88 -22.98 5.03
CA HIS A 166 -9.56 -23.09 3.74
C HIS A 166 -10.97 -22.49 3.82
N GLY A 167 -11.45 -21.92 2.71
CA GLY A 167 -12.82 -21.44 2.58
C GLY A 167 -13.00 -19.94 2.86
N LEU A 168 -11.95 -19.14 2.75
CA LEU A 168 -12.05 -17.68 2.80
C LEU A 168 -12.68 -17.16 1.50
N ASN A 169 -13.64 -16.23 1.63
CA ASN A 169 -14.28 -15.55 0.51
C ASN A 169 -13.72 -14.13 0.39
N VAL A 170 -12.44 -14.05 0.01
CA VAL A 170 -11.64 -12.83 0.04
C VAL A 170 -12.19 -11.80 -0.94
N HIS A 171 -12.64 -10.65 -0.42
CA HIS A 171 -12.95 -9.47 -1.23
C HIS A 171 -11.72 -8.58 -1.42
N ALA A 172 -10.94 -8.40 -0.36
CA ALA A 172 -9.71 -7.63 -0.47
C ALA A 172 -8.64 -8.09 0.50
N VAL A 173 -7.40 -7.84 0.14
CA VAL A 173 -6.23 -8.04 1.00
C VAL A 173 -5.39 -6.80 1.00
N VAL A 174 -4.95 -6.39 2.18
CA VAL A 174 -3.94 -5.35 2.37
C VAL A 174 -2.70 -6.01 2.95
N PHE A 175 -1.67 -6.17 2.12
CA PHE A 175 -0.34 -6.58 2.57
C PHE A 175 0.49 -5.35 2.91
N ASP A 176 0.82 -5.18 4.19
CA ASP A 176 1.83 -4.20 4.63
C ASP A 176 3.17 -4.91 4.78
N GLU A 177 4.23 -4.28 4.25
CA GLU A 177 5.60 -4.79 4.26
C GLU A 177 5.74 -6.20 3.64
N LEU A 178 5.30 -6.36 2.38
CA LEU A 178 5.37 -7.63 1.63
C LEU A 178 6.78 -8.23 1.61
N HIS A 179 7.84 -7.39 1.62
CA HIS A 179 9.23 -7.83 1.65
C HIS A 179 9.61 -8.64 2.89
N ALA A 180 8.86 -8.50 4.00
CA ALA A 180 9.10 -9.20 5.24
C ALA A 180 8.40 -10.57 5.33
N GLN A 181 7.65 -10.98 4.29
CA GLN A 181 6.97 -12.29 4.29
C GLN A 181 8.00 -13.43 4.31
N PRO A 182 7.87 -14.38 5.24
CA PRO A 182 8.84 -15.48 5.39
C PRO A 182 8.80 -16.48 4.22
N ASN A 183 7.67 -16.57 3.54
CA ASN A 183 7.45 -17.41 2.37
C ASN A 183 6.22 -16.94 1.58
N ARG A 184 5.97 -17.58 0.44
CA ARG A 184 4.85 -17.21 -0.44
C ARG A 184 3.48 -17.72 -0.03
N GLN A 185 3.39 -18.62 0.97
CA GLN A 185 2.17 -19.37 1.25
C GLN A 185 0.97 -18.48 1.59
N LEU A 186 1.15 -17.49 2.49
CA LEU A 186 0.06 -16.56 2.82
C LEU A 186 -0.37 -15.74 1.59
N TYR A 187 0.60 -15.27 0.81
CA TYR A 187 0.32 -14.54 -0.43
C TYR A 187 -0.51 -15.39 -1.41
N ASP A 188 -0.09 -16.63 -1.68
CA ASP A 188 -0.77 -17.53 -2.61
C ASP A 188 -2.20 -17.84 -2.15
N VAL A 189 -2.40 -18.18 -0.88
CA VAL A 189 -3.74 -18.45 -0.32
C VAL A 189 -4.65 -17.24 -0.45
N MET A 190 -4.14 -16.04 -0.19
CA MET A 190 -4.94 -14.83 -0.17
C MET A 190 -5.24 -14.28 -1.56
N THR A 191 -4.37 -14.51 -2.55
CA THR A 191 -4.53 -13.98 -3.91
C THR A 191 -5.13 -14.99 -4.89
N HIS A 192 -4.99 -16.29 -4.63
CA HIS A 192 -5.51 -17.36 -5.49
C HIS A 192 -6.66 -18.15 -4.87
N GLY A 193 -6.85 -18.03 -3.54
CA GLY A 193 -7.83 -18.83 -2.79
C GLY A 193 -9.28 -18.36 -2.88
N SER A 194 -9.55 -17.14 -3.35
CA SER A 194 -10.91 -16.57 -3.39
C SER A 194 -11.72 -16.99 -4.63
N GLY A 195 -11.05 -17.56 -5.64
CA GLY A 195 -11.70 -17.96 -6.90
C GLY A 195 -12.48 -16.83 -7.56
N ASP A 196 -13.45 -17.18 -8.41
CA ASP A 196 -14.31 -16.22 -9.13
C ASP A 196 -15.50 -15.71 -8.29
N ALA A 197 -15.50 -15.91 -6.98
CA ALA A 197 -16.63 -15.58 -6.12
C ALA A 197 -16.89 -14.06 -5.99
N ARG A 198 -15.83 -13.24 -6.14
CA ARG A 198 -15.91 -11.77 -6.06
C ARG A 198 -15.67 -11.14 -7.43
N LYS A 199 -16.53 -10.16 -7.78
CA LYS A 199 -16.50 -9.53 -9.11
C LYS A 199 -15.41 -8.48 -9.27
N GLN A 200 -14.99 -7.86 -8.15
CA GLN A 200 -13.99 -6.80 -8.15
C GLN A 200 -13.06 -6.89 -6.91
N PRO A 201 -12.37 -8.02 -6.71
CA PRO A 201 -11.43 -8.14 -5.60
C PRO A 201 -10.29 -7.14 -5.76
N LEU A 202 -9.67 -6.72 -4.62
CA LEU A 202 -8.46 -5.89 -4.65
C LEU A 202 -7.40 -6.43 -3.70
N TYR A 203 -6.22 -6.73 -4.25
CA TYR A 203 -5.00 -7.07 -3.52
C TYR A 203 -4.09 -5.85 -3.50
N PHE A 204 -4.10 -5.12 -2.38
CA PHE A 204 -3.31 -3.91 -2.17
C PHE A 204 -2.01 -4.27 -1.45
N LEU A 205 -0.91 -4.31 -2.21
CA LEU A 205 0.42 -4.69 -1.74
C LEU A 205 1.24 -3.42 -1.58
N ILE A 206 1.54 -3.04 -0.33
CA ILE A 206 2.35 -1.86 -0.05
C ILE A 206 3.59 -2.26 0.73
N THR A 207 4.77 -1.85 0.27
CA THR A 207 6.03 -2.34 0.81
C THR A 207 7.17 -1.34 0.63
N THR A 208 8.25 -1.55 1.35
CA THR A 208 9.57 -1.03 0.95
C THR A 208 10.26 -2.05 0.05
N ALA A 209 11.31 -1.63 -0.65
CA ALA A 209 12.19 -2.54 -1.37
C ALA A 209 12.76 -3.59 -0.42
N GLY A 210 12.78 -4.83 -0.85
CA GLY A 210 13.43 -5.95 -0.17
C GLY A 210 14.85 -6.18 -0.72
N ASN A 211 15.62 -7.01 -0.01
CA ASN A 211 16.96 -7.44 -0.41
C ASN A 211 17.06 -8.94 -0.74
N ASP A 212 15.99 -9.70 -0.51
CA ASP A 212 15.94 -11.13 -0.81
C ASP A 212 15.35 -11.37 -2.20
N THR A 213 16.21 -11.76 -3.13
CA THR A 213 15.84 -12.07 -4.53
C THR A 213 15.09 -13.37 -4.71
N ASN A 214 14.96 -14.19 -3.67
CA ASN A 214 14.16 -15.42 -3.68
C ASN A 214 12.77 -15.24 -3.06
N SER A 215 12.44 -14.03 -2.61
CA SER A 215 11.17 -13.74 -1.95
C SER A 215 10.02 -13.53 -2.94
N ILE A 216 8.80 -13.75 -2.46
CA ILE A 216 7.58 -13.37 -3.21
C ILE A 216 7.54 -11.88 -3.53
N CYS A 217 8.09 -11.04 -2.65
CA CYS A 217 8.17 -9.60 -2.91
C CYS A 217 9.01 -9.30 -4.15
N TYR A 218 10.14 -10.00 -4.33
CA TYR A 218 10.99 -9.84 -5.52
C TYR A 218 10.30 -10.31 -6.80
N GLU A 219 9.57 -11.44 -6.76
CA GLU A 219 8.79 -11.89 -7.92
C GLU A 219 7.75 -10.84 -8.36
N VAL A 220 7.03 -10.25 -7.38
CA VAL A 220 6.04 -9.19 -7.65
C VAL A 220 6.71 -7.90 -8.12
N HIS A 221 7.86 -7.53 -7.53
CA HIS A 221 8.69 -6.42 -7.98
C HIS A 221 9.12 -6.58 -9.44
N GLN A 222 9.65 -7.75 -9.82
CA GLN A 222 10.05 -8.03 -11.20
C GLN A 222 8.85 -7.93 -12.17
N LYS A 223 7.69 -8.46 -11.79
CA LYS A 223 6.46 -8.30 -12.57
C LYS A 223 6.10 -6.83 -12.75
N ALA A 224 6.17 -6.03 -11.67
CA ALA A 224 5.90 -4.61 -11.73
C ALA A 224 6.90 -3.86 -12.64
N GLN A 225 8.18 -4.16 -12.53
CA GLN A 225 9.24 -3.63 -13.37
C GLN A 225 9.02 -3.98 -14.86
N ASP A 226 8.63 -5.22 -15.17
CA ASP A 226 8.36 -5.66 -16.54
C ASP A 226 7.19 -4.90 -17.15
N ILE A 227 6.14 -4.64 -16.37
CA ILE A 227 4.99 -3.84 -16.82
C ILE A 227 5.39 -2.38 -16.99
N LEU A 228 6.12 -1.79 -16.03
CA LEU A 228 6.61 -0.42 -16.10
C LEU A 228 7.49 -0.17 -17.34
N ASN A 229 8.30 -1.16 -17.71
CA ASN A 229 9.21 -1.10 -18.85
C ASN A 229 8.59 -1.58 -20.17
N GLY A 230 7.29 -1.93 -20.18
CA GLY A 230 6.58 -2.40 -21.38
C GLY A 230 6.97 -3.81 -21.86
N ARG A 231 7.72 -4.57 -21.04
CA ARG A 231 8.08 -5.97 -21.36
C ARG A 231 6.94 -6.96 -21.13
N LYS A 232 5.98 -6.57 -20.29
CA LYS A 232 4.79 -7.37 -19.96
C LYS A 232 3.55 -6.50 -19.97
N VAL A 233 2.42 -7.05 -20.39
CA VAL A 233 1.11 -6.41 -20.31
C VAL A 233 0.23 -7.22 -19.36
N ASP A 234 -0.29 -6.57 -18.33
CA ASP A 234 -1.32 -7.12 -17.45
C ASP A 234 -2.27 -5.98 -17.06
N PRO A 235 -3.43 -5.87 -17.71
CA PRO A 235 -4.35 -4.77 -17.50
C PRO A 235 -5.00 -4.77 -16.12
N THR A 236 -4.87 -5.86 -15.36
CA THR A 236 -5.43 -5.97 -14.00
C THR A 236 -4.44 -5.63 -12.91
N PHE A 237 -3.17 -5.38 -13.28
CA PHE A 237 -2.09 -5.10 -12.36
C PHE A 237 -1.70 -3.61 -12.41
N TYR A 238 -1.69 -2.94 -11.28
CA TYR A 238 -1.32 -1.53 -11.11
C TYR A 238 0.06 -1.41 -10.46
N PRO A 239 1.12 -1.12 -11.24
CA PRO A 239 2.49 -1.03 -10.72
C PRO A 239 2.84 0.40 -10.33
N VAL A 240 3.33 0.59 -9.11
CA VAL A 240 3.93 1.86 -8.64
C VAL A 240 5.23 1.55 -7.91
N ILE A 241 6.34 2.06 -8.41
CA ILE A 241 7.67 1.93 -7.79
C ILE A 241 8.28 3.33 -7.68
N TYR A 242 8.50 3.79 -6.46
CA TYR A 242 9.25 4.99 -6.15
C TYR A 242 10.64 4.58 -5.67
N GLY A 243 11.66 4.89 -6.45
CA GLY A 243 13.04 4.52 -6.13
C GLY A 243 14.03 5.23 -7.04
N ALA A 244 15.29 5.23 -6.64
CA ALA A 244 16.40 5.61 -7.49
C ALA A 244 16.75 4.46 -8.44
N ALA A 245 17.22 4.76 -9.65
CA ALA A 245 17.84 3.79 -10.53
C ALA A 245 19.28 3.51 -10.09
N GLU A 246 19.84 2.37 -10.52
CA GLU A 246 21.19 1.93 -10.13
C GLU A 246 22.28 2.98 -10.42
N ASN A 247 22.12 3.74 -11.52
CA ASN A 247 23.07 4.75 -11.95
C ASN A 247 22.66 6.19 -11.57
N ASP A 248 21.60 6.38 -10.79
CA ASP A 248 21.21 7.70 -10.31
C ASP A 248 22.20 8.22 -9.26
N ASP A 249 22.49 9.51 -9.29
CA ASP A 249 23.29 10.16 -8.26
C ASP A 249 22.47 10.27 -6.95
N TRP A 250 22.73 9.36 -6.01
CA TRP A 250 22.06 9.30 -4.72
C TRP A 250 22.28 10.51 -3.81
N THR A 251 23.23 11.41 -4.14
CA THR A 251 23.44 12.68 -3.44
C THR A 251 22.59 13.81 -3.98
N SER A 252 21.91 13.61 -5.10
CA SER A 252 21.08 14.60 -5.77
C SER A 252 19.70 14.75 -5.11
N HIS A 253 19.29 15.99 -4.82
CA HIS A 253 17.95 16.32 -4.34
C HIS A 253 16.85 15.88 -5.31
N GLU A 254 17.11 15.89 -6.61
CA GLU A 254 16.16 15.41 -7.63
C GLU A 254 15.90 13.92 -7.48
N VAL A 255 16.96 13.13 -7.25
CA VAL A 255 16.85 11.69 -7.02
C VAL A 255 16.16 11.41 -5.68
N TRP A 256 16.41 12.22 -4.65
CA TRP A 256 15.68 12.10 -3.37
C TRP A 256 14.19 12.34 -3.56
N ALA A 257 13.79 13.36 -4.32
CA ALA A 257 12.39 13.64 -4.60
C ALA A 257 11.72 12.52 -5.42
N LYS A 258 12.45 11.92 -6.37
CA LYS A 258 12.01 10.76 -7.17
C LYS A 258 11.75 9.54 -6.29
N ALA A 259 12.65 9.25 -5.33
CA ALA A 259 12.55 8.10 -4.44
C ALA A 259 11.62 8.33 -3.23
N ASN A 260 11.37 9.59 -2.87
CA ASN A 260 10.57 9.98 -1.71
C ASN A 260 9.49 10.98 -2.12
N PRO A 261 8.36 10.52 -2.67
CA PRO A 261 7.30 11.43 -3.14
C PRO A 261 6.67 12.27 -2.02
N SER A 262 6.86 11.91 -0.75
CA SER A 262 6.45 12.71 0.42
C SER A 262 7.59 13.58 1.00
N LEU A 263 8.67 13.82 0.22
CA LEU A 263 9.79 14.66 0.66
C LEU A 263 9.31 16.10 0.94
N GLY A 264 9.68 16.64 2.10
CA GLY A 264 9.22 17.94 2.60
C GLY A 264 7.81 17.92 3.22
N ILE A 265 7.17 16.73 3.34
CA ILE A 265 5.87 16.55 3.99
C ILE A 265 6.03 15.60 5.18
N THR A 266 6.20 14.31 4.94
CA THR A 266 6.41 13.29 5.98
C THR A 266 7.88 12.89 6.11
N VAL A 267 8.69 13.16 5.09
CA VAL A 267 10.14 12.98 5.06
C VAL A 267 10.81 14.34 5.12
N ASP A 268 11.57 14.54 6.18
CA ASP A 268 12.29 15.77 6.46
C ASP A 268 13.54 15.87 5.56
N VAL A 269 13.65 16.96 4.81
CA VAL A 269 14.77 17.20 3.89
C VAL A 269 16.09 17.32 4.65
N GLU A 270 16.14 18.09 5.74
CA GLU A 270 17.36 18.32 6.53
C GLU A 270 17.90 17.00 7.11
N LYS A 271 17.01 16.10 7.54
CA LYS A 271 17.42 14.78 8.05
C LYS A 271 17.98 13.89 6.95
N LEU A 272 17.46 14.01 5.72
CA LEU A 272 17.97 13.25 4.59
C LEU A 272 19.32 13.80 4.14
N GLU A 273 19.50 15.13 4.13
CA GLU A 273 20.78 15.80 3.89
C GLU A 273 21.84 15.34 4.89
N ALA A 274 21.56 15.43 6.19
CA ALA A 274 22.49 14.99 7.22
C ALA A 274 22.86 13.49 7.10
N ALA A 275 21.91 12.64 6.73
CA ALA A 275 22.17 11.22 6.48
C ALA A 275 23.07 11.01 5.26
N CYS A 276 22.87 11.77 4.19
CA CYS A 276 23.69 11.75 3.00
C CYS A 276 25.13 12.22 3.30
N GLU A 277 25.30 13.33 3.99
CA GLU A 277 26.60 13.84 4.41
C GLU A 277 27.36 12.81 5.28
N SER A 278 26.66 12.19 6.25
CA SER A 278 27.25 11.15 7.09
C SER A 278 27.71 9.94 6.27
N ALA A 279 26.93 9.53 5.28
CA ALA A 279 27.31 8.43 4.39
C ALA A 279 28.51 8.81 3.52
N CYS A 280 28.57 10.01 2.97
CA CYS A 280 29.73 10.51 2.22
C CYS A 280 31.01 10.48 3.06
N LEU A 281 30.94 10.92 4.33
CA LEU A 281 32.09 10.90 5.24
C LEU A 281 32.57 9.48 5.53
N LEU A 282 31.68 8.51 5.67
CA LEU A 282 32.03 7.10 5.86
C LEU A 282 32.71 6.52 4.62
N TYR A 283 32.24 6.84 3.42
CA TYR A 283 32.84 6.37 2.16
C TYR A 283 34.21 7.01 1.86
N THR A 284 34.42 8.24 2.31
CA THR A 284 35.73 8.96 2.14
C THR A 284 36.70 8.72 3.28
N SER A 285 36.30 8.02 4.33
CA SER A 285 37.18 7.65 5.45
C SER A 285 38.24 6.63 5.01
N PRO A 286 39.54 6.78 5.41
CA PRO A 286 40.56 5.78 5.14
C PRO A 286 40.27 4.37 5.67
N LEU A 287 39.30 4.24 6.60
CA LEU A 287 38.85 2.96 7.15
C LEU A 287 37.82 2.26 6.27
N SER A 288 37.22 2.93 5.27
CA SER A 288 36.25 2.33 4.35
C SER A 288 36.88 1.29 3.41
N GLY A 289 38.17 1.36 3.19
CA GLY A 289 38.93 0.37 2.39
C GLY A 289 39.22 -0.95 3.11
N MET A 290 39.00 -1.04 4.43
CA MET A 290 39.34 -2.26 5.20
C MET A 290 38.23 -3.33 5.22
N TRP A 291 37.04 -2.99 4.71
CA TRP A 291 35.87 -3.92 4.74
C TRP A 291 35.56 -4.54 3.38
N ASN A 292 36.27 -4.16 2.30
CA ASN A 292 36.01 -4.62 0.93
C ASN A 292 37.09 -5.53 0.34
N GLU A 293 37.94 -6.17 1.14
CA GLU A 293 38.74 -7.28 0.64
C GLU A 293 37.96 -8.58 0.75
N PRO A 294 37.52 -9.20 -0.38
CA PRO A 294 37.11 -10.59 -0.33
C PRO A 294 38.37 -11.40 0.04
N GLY A 295 38.30 -12.05 1.20
CA GLY A 295 39.35 -12.98 1.64
C GLY A 295 39.65 -13.95 0.53
N GLY A 296 40.84 -13.77 -0.09
CA GLY A 296 41.47 -14.78 -0.91
C GLY A 296 41.92 -15.91 -0.01
N GLY A 297 41.55 -17.13 -0.34
CA GLY A 297 42.00 -18.36 0.30
C GLY A 297 41.04 -19.50 -0.08
#